data_0a1ff69cf577ba7a0b485fc34507ce52
#
_entry.id   0a1ff69cf577ba7a0b485fc34507ce52
#
_cell.length_a   1.000
_cell.length_b   1.000
_cell.length_c   1.000
_cell.angle_alpha   90.00
_cell.angle_beta   90.00
_cell.angle_gamma   90.00
#
_symmetry.space_group_name_H-M   'P 1'
#
loop_
_entity.id
_entity.type
_entity.pdbx_description
1 polymer ?
#
loop_
_entity_poly.entity_id
_entity_poly.type
_entity_poly.pdbx_seq_one_letter_code
_entity_poly.pdbx_strand_id
1 'polypeptide(L)'
;MRSNYPSKRELLRAFEECYQRLREQVAAAGPEVFSQPPTNPRAREAFPTLKELAAFILTGHVGVHLGQLSSWRRMIGLPPTF
;
A
#
# COMPACT_ATOMS: atom_id res chain seq x y z
N MET A 1 -9.82 19.55 16.88
CA MET A 1 -9.02 19.12 15.75
C MET A 1 -8.45 17.73 15.91
N ARG A 2 -7.65 17.51 16.95
CA ARG A 2 -7.09 16.17 17.19
C ARG A 2 -8.15 15.12 17.47
N SER A 3 -9.32 15.52 18.02
CA SER A 3 -10.42 14.60 18.27
C SER A 3 -11.04 14.02 17.02
N ASN A 4 -10.78 14.62 15.83
CA ASN A 4 -11.28 14.13 14.55
C ASN A 4 -10.40 13.06 13.92
N TYR A 5 -9.26 12.76 14.54
CA TYR A 5 -8.31 11.80 14.02
C TYR A 5 -8.07 10.69 15.03
N PRO A 6 -7.91 9.45 14.57
CA PRO A 6 -7.58 8.35 15.47
C PRO A 6 -6.19 8.55 16.09
N SER A 7 -5.98 7.91 17.23
CA SER A 7 -4.68 7.92 17.89
C SER A 7 -3.64 7.15 17.07
N LYS A 8 -2.36 7.37 17.36
CA LYS A 8 -1.28 6.59 16.74
C LYS A 8 -1.48 5.09 16.97
N ARG A 9 -1.88 4.70 18.19
CA ARG A 9 -2.13 3.29 18.53
C ARG A 9 -3.24 2.70 17.66
N GLU A 10 -4.33 3.44 17.49
CA GLU A 10 -5.45 3.00 16.64
C GLU A 10 -5.03 2.87 15.18
N LEU A 11 -4.23 3.82 14.67
CA LEU A 11 -3.71 3.78 13.32
C LEU A 11 -2.81 2.57 13.08
N LEU A 12 -1.90 2.30 14.02
CA LEU A 12 -1.01 1.15 13.93
C LEU A 12 -1.78 -0.16 13.98
N ARG A 13 -2.81 -0.24 14.85
CA ARG A 13 -3.67 -1.42 14.92
C ARG A 13 -4.40 -1.64 13.61
N ALA A 14 -5.01 -0.60 13.05
CA ALA A 14 -5.71 -0.69 11.77
C ALA A 14 -4.77 -1.13 10.64
N PHE A 15 -3.56 -0.60 10.63
CA PHE A 15 -2.54 -0.97 9.65
C PHE A 15 -2.20 -2.46 9.76
N GLU A 16 -1.95 -2.94 10.97
CA GLU A 16 -1.59 -4.35 11.19
C GLU A 16 -2.73 -5.29 10.82
N GLU A 17 -3.97 -4.93 11.18
CA GLU A 17 -5.15 -5.73 10.84
C GLU A 17 -5.37 -5.79 9.32
N CYS A 18 -5.23 -4.66 8.64
CA CYS A 18 -5.35 -4.61 7.17
C CYS A 18 -4.26 -5.42 6.49
N TYR A 19 -3.04 -5.32 6.98
CA TYR A 19 -1.90 -6.06 6.46
C TYR A 19 -2.10 -7.57 6.63
N GLN A 20 -2.58 -7.99 7.79
CA GLN A 20 -2.85 -9.40 8.06
C GLN A 20 -3.94 -9.95 7.15
N ARG A 21 -5.03 -9.20 6.98
CA ARG A 21 -6.11 -9.60 6.06
C ARG A 21 -5.60 -9.71 4.62
N LEU A 22 -4.78 -8.77 4.20
CA LEU A 22 -4.19 -8.80 2.86
C LEU A 22 -3.34 -10.05 2.66
N ARG A 23 -2.49 -10.38 3.63
CA ARG A 23 -1.66 -11.60 3.57
C ARG A 23 -2.50 -12.86 3.46
N GLU A 24 -3.56 -12.95 4.26
CA GLU A 24 -4.45 -14.10 4.24
C GLU A 24 -5.17 -14.25 2.90
N GLN A 25 -5.65 -13.13 2.35
CA GLN A 25 -6.34 -13.14 1.06
C GLN A 25 -5.41 -13.50 -0.09
N VAL A 26 -4.20 -12.97 -0.09
CA VAL A 26 -3.20 -13.29 -1.12
C VAL A 26 -2.82 -14.77 -1.04
N ALA A 27 -2.61 -15.30 0.17
CA ALA A 27 -2.26 -16.70 0.36
C ALA A 27 -3.39 -17.65 -0.05
N ALA A 28 -4.64 -17.23 0.14
CA ALA A 28 -5.81 -18.04 -0.22
C ALA A 28 -6.17 -17.95 -1.71
N ALA A 29 -5.72 -16.91 -2.41
CA ALA A 29 -6.03 -16.72 -3.83
C ALA A 29 -5.25 -17.74 -4.68
N GLY A 30 -5.93 -18.37 -5.65
CA GLY A 30 -5.28 -19.26 -6.59
C GLY A 30 -4.50 -18.50 -7.65
N PRO A 31 -3.55 -19.17 -8.34
CA PRO A 31 -2.77 -18.55 -9.40
C PRO A 31 -3.62 -17.94 -10.51
N GLU A 32 -4.76 -18.52 -10.80
CA GLU A 32 -5.68 -18.07 -11.85
C GLU A 32 -6.25 -16.67 -11.55
N VAL A 33 -6.37 -16.30 -10.28
CA VAL A 33 -6.83 -14.95 -9.90
C VAL A 33 -5.82 -13.91 -10.37
N PHE A 34 -4.54 -14.17 -10.15
CA PHE A 34 -3.47 -13.24 -10.49
C PHE A 34 -3.18 -13.16 -11.98
N SER A 35 -3.64 -14.14 -12.76
CA SER A 35 -3.51 -14.10 -14.21
C SER A 35 -4.64 -13.33 -14.90
N GLN A 36 -5.66 -12.92 -14.15
CA GLN A 36 -6.75 -12.11 -14.67
C GLN A 36 -6.31 -10.65 -14.89
N PRO A 37 -6.87 -9.98 -15.92
CA PRO A 37 -6.61 -8.55 -16.08
C PRO A 37 -7.27 -7.75 -14.95
N PRO A 38 -6.70 -6.58 -14.59
CA PRO A 38 -7.36 -5.69 -13.64
C PRO A 38 -8.73 -5.24 -14.17
N THR A 39 -9.68 -5.04 -13.27
CA THR A 39 -11.01 -4.57 -13.64
C THR A 39 -11.03 -3.10 -14.02
N ASN A 40 -10.13 -2.31 -13.46
CA ASN A 40 -10.01 -0.89 -13.78
C ASN A 40 -9.31 -0.71 -15.12
N PRO A 41 -9.92 -0.04 -16.10
CA PRO A 41 -9.33 0.17 -17.42
C PRO A 41 -7.97 0.87 -17.39
N ARG A 42 -7.78 1.84 -16.50
CA ARG A 42 -6.49 2.54 -16.37
C ARG A 42 -5.40 1.62 -15.89
N ALA A 43 -5.74 0.77 -14.93
CA ALA A 43 -4.77 -0.21 -14.42
C ALA A 43 -4.37 -1.20 -15.51
N ARG A 44 -5.32 -1.61 -16.35
CA ARG A 44 -5.04 -2.54 -17.47
C ARG A 44 -4.06 -1.96 -18.49
N GLU A 45 -4.06 -0.65 -18.67
CA GLU A 45 -3.12 -0.02 -19.60
C GLU A 45 -1.67 -0.17 -19.11
N ALA A 46 -1.46 -0.08 -17.79
CA ALA A 46 -0.14 -0.17 -17.20
C ALA A 46 0.25 -1.59 -16.81
N PHE A 47 -0.73 -2.41 -16.40
CA PHE A 47 -0.49 -3.76 -15.88
C PHE A 47 -1.38 -4.75 -16.58
N PRO A 48 -0.80 -5.68 -17.37
CA PRO A 48 -1.60 -6.66 -18.12
C PRO A 48 -2.42 -7.59 -17.25
N THR A 49 -1.90 -7.95 -16.06
CA THR A 49 -2.59 -8.86 -15.14
C THR A 49 -2.55 -8.33 -13.73
N LEU A 50 -3.38 -8.92 -12.85
CA LEU A 50 -3.39 -8.60 -11.42
C LEU A 50 -2.06 -8.91 -10.75
N LYS A 51 -1.29 -9.83 -11.29
CA LYS A 51 0.02 -10.19 -10.76
C LYS A 51 0.96 -8.97 -10.77
N GLU A 52 1.10 -8.31 -11.90
CA GLU A 52 1.96 -7.13 -12.02
C GLU A 52 1.45 -5.97 -11.19
N LEU A 53 0.13 -5.75 -11.18
CA LEU A 53 -0.49 -4.70 -10.38
C LEU A 53 -0.26 -4.94 -8.89
N ALA A 54 -0.47 -6.16 -8.41
CA ALA A 54 -0.25 -6.51 -7.00
C ALA A 54 1.22 -6.33 -6.62
N ALA A 55 2.13 -6.77 -7.47
CA ALA A 55 3.57 -6.60 -7.22
C ALA A 55 3.93 -5.12 -7.11
N PHE A 56 3.39 -4.27 -7.99
CA PHE A 56 3.63 -2.83 -7.94
C PHE A 56 3.06 -2.19 -6.67
N ILE A 57 1.80 -2.50 -6.33
CA ILE A 57 1.14 -1.94 -5.16
C ILE A 57 1.89 -2.30 -3.87
N LEU A 58 2.34 -3.56 -3.77
CA LEU A 58 2.99 -4.05 -2.56
C LEU A 58 4.45 -3.61 -2.42
N THR A 59 5.06 -3.06 -3.46
CA THR A 59 6.45 -2.66 -3.45
C THR A 59 6.65 -1.22 -3.90
N GLY A 60 6.59 -0.95 -5.19
CA GLY A 60 6.90 0.36 -5.76
C GLY A 60 5.98 1.47 -5.29
N HIS A 61 4.69 1.20 -5.22
CA HIS A 61 3.70 2.19 -4.78
C HIS A 61 3.93 2.59 -3.32
N VAL A 62 4.20 1.61 -2.46
CA VAL A 62 4.55 1.88 -1.06
C VAL A 62 5.83 2.71 -0.98
N GLY A 63 6.81 2.41 -1.83
CA GLY A 63 8.05 3.18 -1.92
C GLY A 63 7.82 4.64 -2.27
N VAL A 64 6.89 4.92 -3.18
CA VAL A 64 6.52 6.30 -3.54
C VAL A 64 5.99 7.05 -2.31
N HIS A 65 5.09 6.45 -1.55
CA HIS A 65 4.54 7.08 -0.35
C HIS A 65 5.60 7.27 0.73
N LEU A 66 6.49 6.31 0.91
CA LEU A 66 7.61 6.45 1.84
C LEU A 66 8.54 7.61 1.45
N GLY A 67 8.79 7.77 0.15
CA GLY A 67 9.57 8.89 -0.36
C GLY A 67 8.90 10.23 -0.10
N GLN A 68 7.60 10.32 -0.33
CA GLN A 68 6.82 11.51 -0.04
C GLN A 68 6.88 11.87 1.44
N LEU A 69 6.71 10.89 2.32
CA LEU A 69 6.78 11.09 3.76
C LEU A 69 8.18 11.54 4.18
N SER A 70 9.21 10.93 3.64
CA SER A 70 10.60 11.29 3.93
C SER A 70 10.88 12.74 3.52
N SER A 71 10.43 13.15 2.34
CA SER A 71 10.57 14.53 1.87
C SER A 71 9.86 15.52 2.77
N TRP A 72 8.62 15.22 3.16
CA TRP A 72 7.86 16.06 4.09
C TRP A 72 8.58 16.22 5.43
N ARG A 73 9.11 15.13 5.97
CA ARG A 73 9.86 15.19 7.23
C ARG A 73 11.06 16.15 7.15
N ARG A 74 11.79 16.08 6.03
CA ARG A 74 12.93 16.99 5.81
C ARG A 74 12.49 18.44 5.68
N MET A 75 11.38 18.68 5.00
CA MET A 75 10.84 20.02 4.82
C MET A 75 10.47 20.69 6.14
N ILE A 76 10.02 19.95 7.12
CA ILE A 76 9.68 20.48 8.45
C ILE A 76 10.84 20.39 9.44
N GLY A 77 12.05 20.06 8.97
CA GLY A 77 13.26 20.08 9.78
C GLY A 77 13.55 18.84 10.59
N LEU A 78 12.85 17.75 10.37
CA LEU A 78 13.14 16.50 11.04
C LEU A 78 14.30 15.75 10.34
N PRO A 79 15.11 15.00 11.08
CA PRO A 79 16.21 14.26 10.48
C PRO A 79 15.69 13.10 9.63
N PRO A 80 16.47 12.66 8.65
CA PRO A 80 16.11 11.50 7.86
C PRO A 80 16.07 10.24 8.72
N THR A 81 15.18 9.30 8.35
CA THR A 81 15.05 8.02 9.06
C THR A 81 15.75 6.89 8.31
N PHE A 82 16.09 7.12 7.05
CA PHE A 82 16.81 6.14 6.21
C PHE A 82 17.52 6.86 5.06
#